data_f4b4dd27ac429e9b8152b466725b8021
#
_entry.id   f4b4dd27ac429e9b8152b466725b8021
#
_cell.length_a   1.000
_cell.length_b   1.000
_cell.length_c   1.000
_cell.angle_alpha   90.00
_cell.angle_beta   90.00
_cell.angle_gamma   90.00
#
_symmetry.space_group_name_H-M   'P 1'
#
loop_
_entity.id
_entity.type
_entity.pdbx_description
1 polymer ?
#
loop_
_entity_poly.entity_id
_entity_poly.type
_entity_poly.pdbx_seq_one_letter_code
_entity_poly.pdbx_strand_id
1 'polypeptide(L)'
;MKKFVLVILFLVSFNANSQAVDDCLSNLSIFAEYYKVKNYDSAYEPWMQVRKQCPKMNVAIYTYGKRMLENFIKESQKKGSDGAAEAKKYKDDLITLYDEWLINFPSYKGRRIVGEIISNKAQAMVDYKLASNQEIYNVFDKAYNEDRSSFDDPKPLYNYFKVYFQMYKDGGVTMENIFEKYEEISERLEEVIDGYSKQLDNLIKKEESGVSLTSREKSNKRAFGINSTASSTYLKNLNAIIAKESTCENLIPLYRKNLEENKTNPVWLNRAASRMDSKDCSDDPLFVELVELLHNLNPSANSAYYLGLLNDKKGNNEEALSFYNESIELESDNIKKARISYKIATKFKNTRQYSKSREYARAALDFQPSMGRAYLLISNLYASSANNCGTSQFDKRAVYWLAAKEARKAASVDPSIRRTAVKTAESYEGRAPTKTDIFTEGNAGKVISFKCWIGLSVTVPAL
;
A
#
# COMPACT_ATOMS: atom_id res chain seq x y z
N MET A 1 50.92 39.30 -35.24
CA MET A 1 49.59 38.80 -35.76
C MET A 1 49.06 37.47 -35.11
N LYS A 2 49.93 36.58 -34.64
CA LYS A 2 49.46 35.27 -34.02
C LYS A 2 48.75 35.39 -32.66
N LYS A 3 48.98 36.43 -31.86
CA LYS A 3 48.33 36.62 -30.55
C LYS A 3 46.92 37.22 -30.62
N PHE A 4 46.57 37.90 -31.69
CA PHE A 4 45.25 38.53 -31.87
C PHE A 4 44.18 37.49 -32.34
N VAL A 5 44.57 36.51 -33.11
CA VAL A 5 43.68 35.41 -33.59
C VAL A 5 43.22 34.51 -32.48
N LEU A 6 44.08 34.25 -31.45
CA LEU A 6 43.72 33.39 -30.30
C LEU A 6 42.66 34.02 -29.36
N VAL A 7 42.68 35.35 -29.20
CA VAL A 7 41.69 36.08 -28.37
C VAL A 7 40.33 36.16 -29.05
N ILE A 8 40.27 36.25 -30.38
CA ILE A 8 39.01 36.28 -31.14
C ILE A 8 38.35 34.89 -31.12
N LEU A 9 39.12 33.79 -31.22
CA LEU A 9 38.62 32.43 -31.12
C LEU A 9 38.05 32.11 -29.71
N PHE A 10 38.65 32.64 -28.63
CA PHE A 10 38.15 32.49 -27.28
C PHE A 10 36.88 33.29 -27.01
N LEU A 11 36.74 34.49 -27.57
CA LEU A 11 35.54 35.34 -27.46
C LEU A 11 34.35 34.77 -28.26
N VAL A 12 34.60 34.18 -29.43
CA VAL A 12 33.56 33.52 -30.24
C VAL A 12 33.02 32.25 -29.54
N SER A 13 33.90 31.46 -28.91
CA SER A 13 33.46 30.26 -28.16
C SER A 13 32.69 30.62 -26.87
N PHE A 14 32.98 31.72 -26.21
CA PHE A 14 32.24 32.20 -25.03
C PHE A 14 30.86 32.74 -25.40
N ASN A 15 30.73 33.46 -26.51
CA ASN A 15 29.44 33.97 -27.00
C ASN A 15 28.54 32.82 -27.52
N ALA A 16 29.09 31.82 -28.20
CA ALA A 16 28.32 30.69 -28.70
C ALA A 16 27.72 29.80 -27.54
N ASN A 17 28.47 29.65 -26.45
CA ASN A 17 27.94 28.93 -25.27
C ASN A 17 26.84 29.72 -24.53
N SER A 18 26.97 31.05 -24.44
CA SER A 18 25.95 31.92 -23.84
C SER A 18 24.65 31.90 -24.65
N GLN A 19 24.74 32.03 -25.97
CA GLN A 19 23.58 31.97 -26.88
C GLN A 19 22.84 30.62 -26.79
N ALA A 20 23.57 29.53 -26.78
CA ALA A 20 22.95 28.18 -26.69
C ALA A 20 22.22 27.96 -25.35
N VAL A 21 22.73 28.51 -24.24
CA VAL A 21 22.06 28.43 -22.94
C VAL A 21 20.79 29.30 -22.93
N ASP A 22 20.84 30.52 -23.50
CA ASP A 22 19.67 31.40 -23.60
C ASP A 22 18.58 30.82 -24.50
N ASP A 23 18.93 30.16 -25.60
CA ASP A 23 18.00 29.44 -26.47
C ASP A 23 17.35 28.25 -25.75
N CYS A 24 18.09 27.50 -24.92
CA CYS A 24 17.56 26.43 -24.13
C CYS A 24 16.59 26.89 -23.03
N LEU A 25 16.88 27.99 -22.34
CA LEU A 25 16.01 28.62 -21.35
C LEU A 25 14.69 29.08 -21.96
N SER A 26 14.79 29.73 -23.15
CA SER A 26 13.65 30.19 -23.92
C SER A 26 12.75 29.01 -24.33
N ASN A 27 13.32 27.98 -24.95
CA ASN A 27 12.57 26.79 -25.38
C ASN A 27 11.97 26.05 -24.20
N LEU A 28 12.67 25.93 -23.04
CA LEU A 28 12.14 25.35 -21.83
C LEU A 28 10.92 26.11 -21.32
N SER A 29 10.96 27.43 -21.33
CA SER A 29 9.86 28.28 -20.89
C SER A 29 8.65 28.16 -21.83
N ILE A 30 8.87 28.26 -23.14
CA ILE A 30 7.84 28.15 -24.18
C ILE A 30 7.15 26.76 -24.08
N PHE A 31 7.94 25.70 -24.02
CA PHE A 31 7.46 24.33 -23.84
C PHE A 31 6.60 24.20 -22.58
N ALA A 32 7.10 24.71 -21.42
CA ALA A 32 6.39 24.60 -20.15
C ALA A 32 5.06 25.36 -20.16
N GLU A 33 4.98 26.52 -20.80
CA GLU A 33 3.73 27.30 -20.90
C GLU A 33 2.69 26.58 -21.78
N TYR A 34 3.07 26.10 -22.96
CA TYR A 34 2.17 25.31 -23.80
C TYR A 34 1.72 24.00 -23.11
N TYR A 35 2.63 23.33 -22.38
CA TYR A 35 2.30 22.13 -21.62
C TYR A 35 1.24 22.41 -20.52
N LYS A 36 1.37 23.51 -19.78
CA LYS A 36 0.42 23.89 -18.70
C LYS A 36 -1.01 24.06 -19.22
N VAL A 37 -1.15 24.62 -20.43
CA VAL A 37 -2.46 24.80 -21.08
C VAL A 37 -2.88 23.59 -21.93
N LYS A 38 -2.13 22.48 -21.87
CA LYS A 38 -2.37 21.23 -22.61
C LYS A 38 -2.32 21.39 -24.14
N ASN A 39 -1.69 22.42 -24.65
CA ASN A 39 -1.41 22.59 -26.08
C ASN A 39 -0.12 21.82 -26.43
N TYR A 40 -0.23 20.49 -26.49
CA TYR A 40 0.93 19.62 -26.63
C TYR A 40 1.56 19.70 -28.02
N ASP A 41 0.78 19.99 -29.07
CA ASP A 41 1.29 20.16 -30.43
C ASP A 41 2.26 21.35 -30.51
N SER A 42 1.89 22.50 -29.93
CA SER A 42 2.76 23.67 -29.86
C SER A 42 3.92 23.50 -28.87
N ALA A 43 3.79 22.62 -27.88
CA ALA A 43 4.83 22.30 -26.92
C ALA A 43 5.92 21.39 -27.50
N TYR A 44 5.62 20.60 -28.52
CA TYR A 44 6.47 19.49 -28.99
C TYR A 44 7.80 19.97 -29.55
N GLU A 45 7.81 20.92 -30.46
CA GLU A 45 9.05 21.41 -31.09
C GLU A 45 10.00 22.09 -30.10
N PRO A 46 9.57 23.06 -29.26
CA PRO A 46 10.42 23.62 -28.22
C PRO A 46 10.95 22.57 -27.24
N TRP A 47 10.12 21.55 -26.90
CA TRP A 47 10.54 20.43 -26.06
C TRP A 47 11.65 19.60 -26.71
N MET A 48 11.52 19.25 -28.00
CA MET A 48 12.53 18.49 -28.73
C MET A 48 13.86 19.26 -28.82
N GLN A 49 13.79 20.57 -28.99
CA GLN A 49 15.00 21.42 -29.01
C GLN A 49 15.74 21.37 -27.67
N VAL A 50 15.05 21.60 -26.55
CA VAL A 50 15.69 21.57 -25.22
C VAL A 50 16.14 20.16 -24.80
N ARG A 51 15.38 19.13 -25.15
CA ARG A 51 15.73 17.72 -24.90
C ARG A 51 17.03 17.33 -25.60
N LYS A 52 17.21 17.79 -26.85
CA LYS A 52 18.38 17.46 -27.65
C LYS A 52 19.62 18.30 -27.26
N GLN A 53 19.44 19.60 -27.04
CA GLN A 53 20.56 20.53 -26.84
C GLN A 53 20.97 20.61 -25.37
N CYS A 54 20.03 20.56 -24.43
CA CYS A 54 20.25 20.80 -23.01
C CYS A 54 19.57 19.77 -22.13
N PRO A 55 19.84 18.46 -22.30
CA PRO A 55 19.10 17.36 -21.66
C PRO A 55 19.19 17.36 -20.11
N LYS A 56 20.20 18.01 -19.53
CA LYS A 56 20.40 18.13 -18.07
C LYS A 56 19.85 19.42 -17.47
N MET A 57 19.17 20.26 -18.24
CA MET A 57 18.73 21.57 -17.78
C MET A 57 17.61 21.50 -16.75
N ASN A 58 16.62 20.67 -16.99
CA ASN A 58 15.46 20.54 -16.09
C ASN A 58 14.80 19.17 -16.22
N VAL A 59 14.42 18.56 -15.09
CA VAL A 59 13.70 17.27 -15.07
C VAL A 59 12.33 17.34 -15.76
N ALA A 60 11.73 18.53 -15.91
CA ALA A 60 10.49 18.74 -16.65
C ALA A 60 10.57 18.26 -18.10
N ILE A 61 11.76 18.26 -18.71
CA ILE A 61 12.01 17.69 -20.05
C ILE A 61 11.49 16.26 -20.12
N TYR A 62 11.72 15.48 -19.08
CA TYR A 62 11.34 14.07 -18.99
C TYR A 62 9.92 13.88 -18.44
N THR A 63 9.59 14.53 -17.33
CA THR A 63 8.28 14.36 -16.67
C THR A 63 7.11 14.89 -17.49
N TYR A 64 7.29 16.02 -18.18
CA TYR A 64 6.27 16.58 -19.07
C TYR A 64 6.33 15.93 -20.44
N GLY A 65 7.53 15.64 -20.96
CA GLY A 65 7.73 14.90 -22.21
C GLY A 65 7.03 13.53 -22.19
N LYS A 66 7.17 12.77 -21.11
CA LYS A 66 6.43 11.53 -20.89
C LYS A 66 4.93 11.72 -21.11
N ARG A 67 4.31 12.69 -20.43
CA ARG A 67 2.86 12.93 -20.51
C ARG A 67 2.41 13.38 -21.89
N MET A 68 3.25 14.17 -22.58
CA MET A 68 2.98 14.58 -23.98
C MET A 68 2.99 13.36 -24.91
N LEU A 69 4.03 12.53 -24.83
CA LEU A 69 4.11 11.30 -25.65
C LEU A 69 2.97 10.35 -25.37
N GLU A 70 2.59 10.13 -24.07
CA GLU A 70 1.42 9.34 -23.70
C GLU A 70 0.12 9.89 -24.33
N ASN A 71 -0.03 11.22 -24.38
CA ASN A 71 -1.16 11.86 -25.04
C ASN A 71 -1.12 11.63 -26.56
N PHE A 72 0.02 11.83 -27.22
CA PHE A 72 0.15 11.60 -28.65
C PHE A 72 -0.10 10.14 -29.03
N ILE A 73 0.38 9.18 -28.26
CA ILE A 73 0.06 7.75 -28.45
C ILE A 73 -1.44 7.55 -28.40
N LYS A 74 -2.11 8.10 -27.38
CA LYS A 74 -3.56 7.97 -27.22
C LYS A 74 -4.34 8.59 -28.37
N GLU A 75 -3.99 9.79 -28.82
CA GLU A 75 -4.67 10.45 -29.93
C GLU A 75 -4.42 9.72 -31.27
N SER A 76 -3.18 9.26 -31.50
CA SER A 76 -2.87 8.46 -32.69
C SER A 76 -3.64 7.13 -32.71
N GLN A 77 -3.78 6.46 -31.55
CA GLN A 77 -4.57 5.23 -31.44
C GLN A 77 -6.06 5.43 -31.75
N LYS A 78 -6.63 6.60 -31.48
CA LYS A 78 -8.03 6.91 -31.85
C LYS A 78 -8.25 6.94 -33.36
N LYS A 79 -7.20 7.18 -34.15
CA LYS A 79 -7.25 7.18 -35.62
C LYS A 79 -7.28 5.76 -36.22
N GLY A 80 -7.25 4.71 -35.39
CA GLY A 80 -7.26 3.31 -35.82
C GLY A 80 -6.03 2.94 -36.65
N SER A 81 -6.24 2.31 -37.81
CA SER A 81 -5.15 1.90 -38.74
C SER A 81 -4.30 3.07 -39.20
N ASP A 82 -4.92 4.21 -39.48
CA ASP A 82 -4.25 5.39 -40.04
C ASP A 82 -3.27 6.04 -39.03
N GLY A 83 -3.54 5.86 -37.75
CA GLY A 83 -2.66 6.35 -36.67
C GLY A 83 -1.61 5.32 -36.21
N ALA A 84 -1.60 4.11 -36.73
CA ALA A 84 -0.76 3.03 -36.19
C ALA A 84 0.74 3.31 -36.29
N ALA A 85 1.21 3.86 -37.40
CA ALA A 85 2.62 4.20 -37.61
C ALA A 85 3.06 5.35 -36.70
N GLU A 86 2.21 6.36 -36.54
CA GLU A 86 2.44 7.50 -35.66
C GLU A 86 2.45 7.06 -34.19
N ALA A 87 1.50 6.24 -33.76
CA ALA A 87 1.47 5.68 -32.42
C ALA A 87 2.72 4.84 -32.14
N LYS A 88 3.22 4.06 -33.10
CA LYS A 88 4.46 3.29 -32.95
C LYS A 88 5.64 4.23 -32.73
N LYS A 89 5.79 5.29 -33.54
CA LYS A 89 6.86 6.29 -33.39
C LYS A 89 6.89 6.87 -31.97
N TYR A 90 5.73 7.31 -31.45
CA TYR A 90 5.67 7.89 -30.10
C TYR A 90 5.91 6.87 -28.99
N LYS A 91 5.54 5.60 -29.17
CA LYS A 91 5.87 4.53 -28.23
C LYS A 91 7.37 4.27 -28.16
N ASP A 92 8.02 4.18 -29.32
CA ASP A 92 9.48 3.97 -29.40
C ASP A 92 10.22 5.16 -28.80
N ASP A 93 9.76 6.41 -29.03
CA ASP A 93 10.31 7.62 -28.44
C ASP A 93 10.09 7.68 -26.91
N LEU A 94 8.97 7.22 -26.42
CA LEU A 94 8.70 7.13 -24.97
C LEU A 94 9.70 6.18 -24.27
N ILE A 95 10.05 5.06 -24.87
CA ILE A 95 11.05 4.15 -24.32
C ILE A 95 12.43 4.81 -24.32
N THR A 96 12.80 5.49 -25.41
CA THR A 96 14.04 6.26 -25.51
C THR A 96 14.10 7.39 -24.47
N LEU A 97 12.99 8.08 -24.26
CA LEU A 97 12.89 9.14 -23.24
C LEU A 97 13.21 8.65 -21.82
N TYR A 98 12.76 7.42 -21.46
CA TYR A 98 13.11 6.84 -20.16
C TYR A 98 14.62 6.53 -20.04
N ASP A 99 15.27 6.05 -21.12
CA ASP A 99 16.70 5.79 -21.12
C ASP A 99 17.51 7.08 -20.98
N GLU A 100 17.11 8.13 -21.69
CA GLU A 100 17.71 9.48 -21.54
C GLU A 100 17.46 10.07 -20.14
N TRP A 101 16.27 9.86 -19.57
CA TRP A 101 15.95 10.30 -18.20
C TRP A 101 16.88 9.66 -17.19
N LEU A 102 17.07 8.34 -17.31
CA LEU A 102 17.96 7.58 -16.43
C LEU A 102 19.40 8.09 -16.47
N ILE A 103 19.90 8.46 -17.65
CA ILE A 103 21.26 8.99 -17.85
C ILE A 103 21.40 10.40 -17.29
N ASN A 104 20.40 11.25 -17.49
CA ASN A 104 20.49 12.68 -17.21
C ASN A 104 20.03 13.06 -15.79
N PHE A 105 19.05 12.34 -15.21
CA PHE A 105 18.49 12.59 -13.90
C PHE A 105 18.25 11.28 -13.10
N PRO A 106 19.30 10.50 -12.76
CA PRO A 106 19.17 9.29 -11.94
C PRO A 106 18.77 9.61 -10.48
N SER A 107 18.80 10.90 -10.11
CA SER A 107 18.36 11.42 -8.83
C SER A 107 17.61 12.74 -8.97
N TYR A 108 16.69 13.00 -8.05
CA TYR A 108 15.91 14.22 -8.00
C TYR A 108 15.73 14.70 -6.56
N LYS A 109 16.06 15.98 -6.30
CA LYS A 109 16.01 16.59 -4.95
C LYS A 109 16.76 15.78 -3.89
N GLY A 110 17.93 15.25 -4.23
CA GLY A 110 18.78 14.47 -3.35
C GLY A 110 18.32 13.00 -3.15
N ARG A 111 17.22 12.56 -3.75
CA ARG A 111 16.74 11.18 -3.73
C ARG A 111 17.12 10.48 -5.04
N ARG A 112 17.68 9.27 -4.95
CA ARG A 112 17.86 8.38 -6.10
C ARG A 112 16.48 7.93 -6.60
N ILE A 113 16.26 7.93 -7.92
CA ILE A 113 14.97 7.59 -8.55
C ILE A 113 15.13 6.59 -9.71
N VAL A 114 16.19 5.83 -9.68
CA VAL A 114 16.53 4.86 -10.74
C VAL A 114 15.46 3.77 -10.86
N GLY A 115 15.04 3.18 -9.72
CA GLY A 115 13.98 2.18 -9.69
C GLY A 115 12.64 2.72 -10.19
N GLU A 116 12.30 3.97 -9.83
CA GLU A 116 11.10 4.66 -10.32
C GLU A 116 11.13 4.81 -11.86
N ILE A 117 12.25 5.27 -12.44
CA ILE A 117 12.38 5.48 -13.89
C ILE A 117 12.29 4.16 -14.64
N ILE A 118 13.08 3.14 -14.22
CA ILE A 118 13.14 1.85 -14.92
C ILE A 118 11.81 1.09 -14.79
N SER A 119 11.16 1.13 -13.61
CA SER A 119 9.86 0.47 -13.42
C SER A 119 8.75 1.14 -14.23
N ASN A 120 8.77 2.46 -14.38
CA ASN A 120 7.85 3.19 -15.27
C ASN A 120 8.11 2.86 -16.75
N LYS A 121 9.37 2.66 -17.16
CA LYS A 121 9.70 2.13 -18.50
C LYS A 121 9.07 0.76 -18.72
N ALA A 122 9.29 -0.18 -17.79
CA ALA A 122 8.70 -1.52 -17.87
C ALA A 122 7.16 -1.46 -17.87
N GLN A 123 6.55 -0.55 -17.10
CA GLN A 123 5.11 -0.32 -17.11
C GLN A 123 4.61 0.15 -18.48
N ALA A 124 5.32 1.04 -19.15
CA ALA A 124 4.99 1.46 -20.51
C ALA A 124 5.09 0.29 -21.50
N MET A 125 6.10 -0.58 -21.34
CA MET A 125 6.20 -1.81 -22.16
C MET A 125 5.00 -2.74 -21.97
N VAL A 126 4.48 -2.87 -20.74
CA VAL A 126 3.23 -3.62 -20.45
C VAL A 126 2.02 -2.95 -21.09
N ASP A 127 1.83 -1.65 -20.82
CA ASP A 127 0.63 -0.91 -21.24
C ASP A 127 0.48 -0.86 -22.77
N TYR A 128 1.60 -0.78 -23.49
CA TYR A 128 1.62 -0.70 -24.95
C TYR A 128 1.99 -2.02 -25.67
N LYS A 129 2.23 -3.10 -24.92
CA LYS A 129 2.59 -4.43 -25.44
C LYS A 129 3.81 -4.38 -26.37
N LEU A 130 4.92 -3.82 -25.88
CA LEU A 130 6.11 -3.52 -26.70
C LEU A 130 7.13 -4.66 -26.74
N ALA A 131 7.01 -5.65 -25.87
CA ALA A 131 7.99 -6.72 -25.73
C ALA A 131 7.33 -8.00 -25.17
N SER A 132 8.08 -9.09 -25.17
CA SER A 132 7.68 -10.35 -24.55
C SER A 132 7.62 -10.24 -23.02
N ASN A 133 6.90 -11.16 -22.35
CA ASN A 133 6.84 -11.21 -20.90
C ASN A 133 8.24 -11.35 -20.27
N GLN A 134 9.14 -12.13 -20.89
CA GLN A 134 10.50 -12.28 -20.40
C GLN A 134 11.31 -10.98 -20.46
N GLU A 135 11.22 -10.23 -21.54
CA GLU A 135 11.91 -8.94 -21.69
C GLU A 135 11.38 -7.91 -20.70
N ILE A 136 10.04 -7.83 -20.56
CA ILE A 136 9.39 -6.92 -19.60
C ILE A 136 9.78 -7.29 -18.16
N TYR A 137 9.76 -8.59 -17.83
CA TYR A 137 10.21 -9.08 -16.51
C TYR A 137 11.65 -8.64 -16.22
N ASN A 138 12.57 -8.81 -17.16
CA ASN A 138 13.97 -8.43 -17.00
C ASN A 138 14.14 -6.93 -16.68
N VAL A 139 13.32 -6.06 -17.28
CA VAL A 139 13.35 -4.61 -17.01
C VAL A 139 12.81 -4.30 -15.61
N PHE A 140 11.71 -4.94 -15.18
CA PHE A 140 11.22 -4.82 -13.80
C PHE A 140 12.23 -5.34 -12.79
N ASP A 141 12.80 -6.51 -13.04
CA ASP A 141 13.79 -7.15 -12.16
C ASP A 141 15.04 -6.27 -12.00
N LYS A 142 15.50 -5.68 -13.09
CA LYS A 142 16.57 -4.67 -13.07
C LYS A 142 16.19 -3.48 -12.18
N ALA A 143 14.99 -2.90 -12.34
CA ALA A 143 14.53 -1.79 -11.51
C ALA A 143 14.55 -2.12 -10.03
N TYR A 144 14.07 -3.32 -9.68
CA TYR A 144 13.97 -3.78 -8.31
C TYR A 144 15.34 -4.02 -7.67
N ASN A 145 16.25 -4.64 -8.40
CA ASN A 145 17.59 -4.97 -7.91
C ASN A 145 18.53 -3.75 -7.83
N GLU A 146 18.40 -2.79 -8.77
CA GLU A 146 19.24 -1.60 -8.79
C GLU A 146 18.84 -0.52 -7.77
N ASP A 147 17.53 -0.33 -7.55
CA ASP A 147 17.03 0.68 -6.63
C ASP A 147 15.60 0.34 -6.14
N ARG A 148 15.52 -0.70 -5.30
CA ARG A 148 14.28 -1.14 -4.69
C ARG A 148 13.55 -0.02 -3.94
N SER A 149 14.31 0.90 -3.35
CA SER A 149 13.76 1.96 -2.50
C SER A 149 12.89 2.95 -3.28
N SER A 150 13.23 3.24 -4.53
CA SER A 150 12.46 4.14 -5.40
C SER A 150 11.46 3.39 -6.30
N PHE A 151 11.48 2.05 -6.31
CA PHE A 151 10.44 1.24 -6.96
C PHE A 151 9.26 1.07 -5.98
N ASP A 152 8.42 2.09 -5.86
CA ASP A 152 7.35 2.20 -4.86
C ASP A 152 5.95 2.50 -5.45
N ASP A 153 5.81 2.63 -6.78
CA ASP A 153 4.51 2.72 -7.44
C ASP A 153 3.81 1.34 -7.42
N PRO A 154 2.60 1.25 -6.84
CA PRO A 154 1.91 -0.03 -6.69
C PRO A 154 1.46 -0.69 -8.00
N LYS A 155 1.22 0.09 -9.07
CA LYS A 155 0.82 -0.47 -10.38
C LYS A 155 1.97 -1.21 -11.05
N PRO A 156 3.18 -0.64 -11.21
CA PRO A 156 4.36 -1.36 -11.67
C PRO A 156 4.72 -2.58 -10.81
N LEU A 157 4.67 -2.48 -9.47
CA LEU A 157 4.92 -3.63 -8.57
C LEU A 157 3.95 -4.78 -8.85
N TYR A 158 2.67 -4.49 -8.96
CA TYR A 158 1.65 -5.48 -9.30
C TYR A 158 1.89 -6.11 -10.67
N ASN A 159 2.21 -5.31 -11.69
CA ASN A 159 2.46 -5.81 -13.04
C ASN A 159 3.77 -6.60 -13.15
N TYR A 160 4.79 -6.28 -12.35
CA TYR A 160 5.99 -7.09 -12.24
C TYR A 160 5.67 -8.52 -11.81
N PHE A 161 4.86 -8.69 -10.75
CA PHE A 161 4.39 -10.02 -10.37
C PHE A 161 3.49 -10.65 -11.42
N LYS A 162 2.55 -9.88 -11.99
CA LYS A 162 1.59 -10.40 -12.97
C LYS A 162 2.27 -10.96 -14.23
N VAL A 163 3.31 -10.29 -14.72
CA VAL A 163 4.12 -10.76 -15.85
C VAL A 163 4.83 -12.07 -15.49
N TYR A 164 5.43 -12.15 -14.29
CA TYR A 164 6.10 -13.36 -13.80
C TYR A 164 5.12 -14.53 -13.61
N PHE A 165 3.93 -14.23 -13.08
CA PHE A 165 2.86 -15.22 -12.95
C PHE A 165 2.38 -15.74 -14.32
N GLN A 166 2.35 -14.89 -15.35
CA GLN A 166 2.03 -15.37 -16.71
C GLN A 166 3.13 -16.33 -17.22
N MET A 167 4.41 -16.03 -16.97
CA MET A 167 5.51 -16.93 -17.33
C MET A 167 5.40 -18.29 -16.60
N TYR A 168 4.92 -18.30 -15.35
CA TYR A 168 4.59 -19.53 -14.63
C TYR A 168 3.46 -20.31 -15.33
N LYS A 169 2.38 -19.64 -15.74
CA LYS A 169 1.28 -20.28 -16.49
C LYS A 169 1.72 -20.84 -17.85
N ASP A 170 2.71 -20.23 -18.45
CA ASP A 170 3.31 -20.66 -19.72
C ASP A 170 4.37 -21.79 -19.51
N GLY A 171 4.61 -22.22 -18.26
CA GLY A 171 5.52 -23.32 -17.90
C GLY A 171 6.99 -22.92 -17.80
N GLY A 172 7.33 -21.65 -17.92
CA GLY A 172 8.72 -21.14 -17.84
C GLY A 172 9.26 -20.89 -16.42
N VAL A 173 8.40 -21.01 -15.39
CA VAL A 173 8.74 -20.72 -13.98
C VAL A 173 8.13 -21.80 -13.08
N THR A 174 8.81 -22.16 -11.99
CA THR A 174 8.32 -23.15 -11.02
C THR A 174 7.32 -22.52 -10.03
N MET A 175 6.55 -23.36 -9.34
CA MET A 175 5.64 -22.92 -8.28
C MET A 175 6.41 -22.29 -7.11
N GLU A 176 7.58 -22.83 -6.76
CA GLU A 176 8.44 -22.29 -5.72
C GLU A 176 8.88 -20.84 -6.03
N ASN A 177 9.42 -20.61 -7.23
CA ASN A 177 9.87 -19.30 -7.66
C ASN A 177 8.71 -18.28 -7.69
N ILE A 178 7.47 -18.72 -8.03
CA ILE A 178 6.32 -17.83 -8.03
C ILE A 178 5.93 -17.40 -6.61
N PHE A 179 6.06 -18.29 -5.61
CA PHE A 179 5.82 -17.94 -4.22
C PHE A 179 6.91 -17.02 -3.66
N GLU A 180 8.17 -17.24 -3.99
CA GLU A 180 9.26 -16.32 -3.60
C GLU A 180 9.03 -14.91 -4.16
N LYS A 181 8.73 -14.80 -5.45
CA LYS A 181 8.46 -13.52 -6.09
C LYS A 181 7.21 -12.84 -5.54
N TYR A 182 6.17 -13.61 -5.18
CA TYR A 182 4.99 -13.08 -4.52
C TYR A 182 5.33 -12.47 -3.15
N GLU A 183 6.13 -13.16 -2.32
CA GLU A 183 6.56 -12.63 -1.02
C GLU A 183 7.33 -11.32 -1.18
N GLU A 184 8.30 -11.34 -2.10
CA GLU A 184 9.15 -10.18 -2.38
C GLU A 184 8.30 -8.94 -2.75
N ILE A 185 7.33 -9.09 -3.63
CA ILE A 185 6.50 -7.98 -4.10
C ILE A 185 5.43 -7.59 -3.08
N SER A 186 4.83 -8.56 -2.36
CA SER A 186 3.87 -8.26 -1.31
C SER A 186 4.51 -7.53 -0.13
N GLU A 187 5.70 -7.95 0.31
CA GLU A 187 6.48 -7.25 1.33
C GLU A 187 6.78 -5.80 0.90
N ARG A 188 7.18 -5.59 -0.37
CA ARG A 188 7.42 -4.23 -0.87
C ARG A 188 6.17 -3.36 -0.89
N LEU A 189 5.03 -3.90 -1.32
CA LEU A 189 3.75 -3.18 -1.28
C LEU A 189 3.33 -2.85 0.17
N GLU A 190 3.57 -3.75 1.11
CA GLU A 190 3.32 -3.50 2.53
C GLU A 190 4.21 -2.39 3.09
N GLU A 191 5.51 -2.37 2.77
CA GLU A 191 6.41 -1.28 3.16
C GLU A 191 5.93 0.09 2.64
N VAL A 192 5.43 0.14 1.41
CA VAL A 192 4.86 1.38 0.82
C VAL A 192 3.62 1.82 1.59
N ILE A 193 2.72 0.88 1.91
CA ILE A 193 1.51 1.14 2.72
C ILE A 193 1.91 1.65 4.10
N ASP A 194 2.91 1.03 4.74
CA ASP A 194 3.39 1.42 6.07
C ASP A 194 4.00 2.81 6.08
N GLY A 195 4.73 3.16 5.02
CA GLY A 195 5.25 4.52 4.83
C GLY A 195 4.15 5.58 4.83
N TYR A 196 3.05 5.33 4.10
CA TYR A 196 1.88 6.23 4.11
C TYR A 196 1.14 6.21 5.45
N SER A 197 1.01 5.04 6.09
CA SER A 197 0.36 4.91 7.39
C SER A 197 1.07 5.70 8.47
N LYS A 198 2.41 5.62 8.55
CA LYS A 198 3.22 6.42 9.50
C LYS A 198 2.98 7.92 9.33
N GLN A 199 2.90 8.38 8.08
CA GLN A 199 2.63 9.80 7.80
C GLN A 199 1.20 10.21 8.18
N LEU A 200 0.22 9.35 7.95
CA LEU A 200 -1.17 9.58 8.39
C LEU A 200 -1.27 9.61 9.91
N ASP A 201 -0.63 8.68 10.62
CA ASP A 201 -0.66 8.60 12.08
C ASP A 201 -0.10 9.87 12.73
N ASN A 202 0.99 10.43 12.19
CA ASN A 202 1.54 11.69 12.65
C ASN A 202 0.54 12.86 12.54
N LEU A 203 -0.20 12.93 11.43
CA LEU A 203 -1.21 13.97 11.22
C LEU A 203 -2.45 13.75 12.09
N ILE A 204 -2.87 12.49 12.31
CA ILE A 204 -4.00 12.14 13.18
C ILE A 204 -3.66 12.48 14.64
N LYS A 205 -2.49 12.09 15.14
CA LYS A 205 -2.03 12.41 16.50
C LYS A 205 -1.97 13.92 16.73
N LYS A 206 -1.53 14.70 15.72
CA LYS A 206 -1.53 16.16 15.79
C LYS A 206 -2.96 16.72 15.93
N GLU A 207 -3.92 16.21 15.18
CA GLU A 207 -5.33 16.63 15.31
C GLU A 207 -5.93 16.23 16.67
N GLU A 208 -5.63 15.02 17.14
CA GLU A 208 -6.13 14.52 18.45
C GLU A 208 -5.53 15.28 19.64
N SER A 209 -4.34 15.86 19.51
CA SER A 209 -3.77 16.77 20.49
C SER A 209 -4.38 18.19 20.48
N GLY A 210 -5.41 18.42 19.66
CA GLY A 210 -6.11 19.72 19.55
C GLY A 210 -5.44 20.72 18.61
N VAL A 211 -4.37 20.33 17.89
CA VAL A 211 -3.66 21.21 16.98
C VAL A 211 -4.26 21.10 15.56
N SER A 212 -4.75 22.23 15.03
CA SER A 212 -5.30 22.27 13.67
C SER A 212 -4.25 22.05 12.60
N LEU A 213 -4.57 21.22 11.60
CA LEU A 213 -3.71 21.03 10.44
C LEU A 213 -3.71 22.26 9.51
N THR A 214 -2.53 22.62 9.01
CA THR A 214 -2.37 23.61 7.93
C THR A 214 -3.01 23.12 6.62
N SER A 215 -3.24 24.01 5.66
CA SER A 215 -3.78 23.67 4.34
C SER A 215 -2.91 22.64 3.60
N ARG A 216 -1.57 22.74 3.73
CA ARG A 216 -0.64 21.77 3.16
C ARG A 216 -0.74 20.40 3.84
N GLU A 217 -0.83 20.35 5.16
CA GLU A 217 -1.00 19.09 5.90
C GLU A 217 -2.33 18.41 5.59
N LYS A 218 -3.41 19.17 5.44
CA LYS A 218 -4.72 18.65 4.98
C LYS A 218 -4.63 18.02 3.59
N SER A 219 -3.91 18.69 2.66
CA SER A 219 -3.66 18.16 1.32
C SER A 219 -2.80 16.89 1.37
N ASN A 220 -1.73 16.87 2.17
CA ASN A 220 -0.87 15.71 2.36
C ASN A 220 -1.65 14.53 2.98
N LYS A 221 -2.46 14.78 4.02
CA LYS A 221 -3.32 13.75 4.63
C LYS A 221 -4.22 13.07 3.60
N ARG A 222 -4.82 13.88 2.71
CA ARG A 222 -5.63 13.35 1.60
C ARG A 222 -4.80 12.53 0.60
N ALA A 223 -3.63 13.03 0.20
CA ALA A 223 -2.75 12.35 -0.74
C ALA A 223 -2.25 11.00 -0.17
N PHE A 224 -1.80 10.96 1.08
CA PHE A 224 -1.37 9.73 1.75
C PHE A 224 -2.50 8.70 1.83
N GLY A 225 -3.72 9.15 2.15
CA GLY A 225 -4.90 8.28 2.16
C GLY A 225 -5.23 7.67 0.79
N ILE A 226 -5.14 8.47 -0.28
CA ILE A 226 -5.36 8.00 -1.66
C ILE A 226 -4.28 6.97 -2.04
N ASN A 227 -3.00 7.27 -1.79
CA ASN A 227 -1.88 6.40 -2.15
C ASN A 227 -1.90 5.10 -1.35
N SER A 228 -2.17 5.15 -0.05
CA SER A 228 -2.35 3.95 0.79
C SER A 228 -3.49 3.08 0.28
N THR A 229 -4.63 3.69 -0.10
CA THR A 229 -5.78 2.98 -0.67
C THR A 229 -5.43 2.29 -2.00
N ALA A 230 -4.73 2.99 -2.88
CA ALA A 230 -4.28 2.42 -4.15
C ALA A 230 -3.33 1.23 -3.91
N SER A 231 -2.32 1.38 -3.05
CA SER A 231 -1.36 0.32 -2.72
C SER A 231 -2.07 -0.90 -2.10
N SER A 232 -3.00 -0.69 -1.17
CA SER A 232 -3.81 -1.76 -0.56
C SER A 232 -4.68 -2.49 -1.59
N THR A 233 -5.19 -1.77 -2.60
CA THR A 233 -5.97 -2.38 -3.69
C THR A 233 -5.10 -3.28 -4.56
N TYR A 234 -3.89 -2.85 -4.92
CA TYR A 234 -2.96 -3.66 -5.69
C TYR A 234 -2.45 -4.87 -4.91
N LEU A 235 -2.19 -4.74 -3.61
CA LEU A 235 -1.85 -5.87 -2.74
C LEU A 235 -3.01 -6.89 -2.69
N LYS A 236 -4.26 -6.43 -2.57
CA LYS A 236 -5.42 -7.31 -2.64
C LYS A 236 -5.53 -8.04 -3.99
N ASN A 237 -5.28 -7.34 -5.10
CA ASN A 237 -5.31 -7.93 -6.42
C ASN A 237 -4.17 -8.95 -6.62
N LEU A 238 -2.97 -8.67 -6.08
CA LEU A 238 -1.84 -9.60 -6.06
C LEU A 238 -2.18 -10.88 -5.30
N ASN A 239 -2.79 -10.74 -4.11
CA ASN A 239 -3.28 -11.87 -3.31
C ASN A 239 -4.33 -12.71 -4.08
N ALA A 240 -5.19 -12.07 -4.87
CA ALA A 240 -6.19 -12.77 -5.66
C ALA A 240 -5.58 -13.58 -6.82
N ILE A 241 -4.49 -13.13 -7.43
CA ILE A 241 -3.79 -13.88 -8.47
C ILE A 241 -3.25 -15.19 -7.92
N ILE A 242 -2.54 -15.15 -6.78
CA ILE A 242 -1.89 -16.33 -6.20
C ILE A 242 -2.86 -17.23 -5.40
N ALA A 243 -4.08 -16.78 -5.14
CA ALA A 243 -5.01 -17.48 -4.25
C ALA A 243 -5.30 -18.93 -4.68
N LYS A 244 -5.38 -19.17 -6.00
CA LYS A 244 -5.67 -20.51 -6.55
C LYS A 244 -4.49 -21.48 -6.40
N GLU A 245 -3.27 -20.98 -6.36
CA GLU A 245 -2.05 -21.77 -6.21
C GLU A 245 -1.71 -21.97 -4.72
N SER A 246 -2.14 -21.05 -3.84
CA SER A 246 -1.86 -21.06 -2.40
C SER A 246 -2.91 -21.86 -1.63
N THR A 247 -3.08 -23.14 -1.92
CA THR A 247 -3.93 -24.08 -1.17
C THR A 247 -3.07 -24.95 -0.27
N CYS A 248 -3.66 -25.53 0.81
CA CYS A 248 -2.92 -26.46 1.67
C CYS A 248 -2.41 -27.67 0.88
N GLU A 249 -3.17 -28.12 -0.11
CA GLU A 249 -2.79 -29.22 -1.00
C GLU A 249 -1.50 -28.94 -1.80
N ASN A 250 -1.26 -27.70 -2.16
CA ASN A 250 -0.06 -27.28 -2.88
C ASN A 250 1.08 -26.88 -1.94
N LEU A 251 0.76 -26.17 -0.86
CA LEU A 251 1.77 -25.60 0.06
C LEU A 251 2.44 -26.67 0.92
N ILE A 252 1.66 -27.62 1.48
CA ILE A 252 2.20 -28.63 2.39
C ILE A 252 3.25 -29.53 1.70
N PRO A 253 2.98 -30.14 0.52
CA PRO A 253 3.99 -30.92 -0.18
C PRO A 253 5.21 -30.11 -0.59
N LEU A 254 5.02 -28.85 -1.05
CA LEU A 254 6.09 -27.95 -1.45
C LEU A 254 7.05 -27.66 -0.27
N TYR A 255 6.50 -27.25 0.87
CA TYR A 255 7.30 -26.91 2.03
C TYR A 255 7.93 -28.15 2.67
N ARG A 256 7.23 -29.28 2.70
CA ARG A 256 7.81 -30.53 3.21
C ARG A 256 8.98 -31.01 2.37
N LYS A 257 8.92 -30.89 1.05
CA LYS A 257 10.01 -31.25 0.13
C LYS A 257 11.27 -30.39 0.39
N ASN A 258 11.06 -29.08 0.65
CA ASN A 258 12.17 -28.13 0.74
C ASN A 258 12.64 -27.88 2.19
N LEU A 259 12.02 -28.52 3.19
CA LEU A 259 12.29 -28.28 4.61
C LEU A 259 13.73 -28.58 5.00
N GLU A 260 14.25 -29.76 4.60
CA GLU A 260 15.60 -30.19 4.98
C GLU A 260 16.70 -29.24 4.51
N GLU A 261 16.53 -28.68 3.32
CA GLU A 261 17.47 -27.70 2.75
C GLU A 261 17.36 -26.33 3.43
N ASN A 262 16.19 -26.01 4.00
CA ASN A 262 15.89 -24.69 4.55
C ASN A 262 15.69 -24.66 6.08
N LYS A 263 15.90 -25.76 6.78
CA LYS A 263 15.70 -25.85 8.24
C LYS A 263 16.57 -24.91 9.08
N THR A 264 17.64 -24.36 8.51
CA THR A 264 18.52 -23.36 9.13
C THR A 264 18.30 -21.94 8.57
N ASN A 265 17.31 -21.75 7.70
CA ASN A 265 17.00 -20.46 7.08
C ASN A 265 15.78 -19.81 7.76
N PRO A 266 15.96 -18.88 8.70
CA PRO A 266 14.85 -18.30 9.45
C PRO A 266 13.90 -17.47 8.57
N VAL A 267 14.38 -16.91 7.46
CA VAL A 267 13.53 -16.14 6.51
C VAL A 267 12.58 -17.08 5.79
N TRP A 268 13.09 -18.20 5.28
CA TRP A 268 12.26 -19.20 4.60
C TRP A 268 11.23 -19.84 5.55
N LEU A 269 11.68 -20.24 6.77
CA LEU A 269 10.80 -20.80 7.80
C LEU A 269 9.67 -19.86 8.18
N ASN A 270 9.98 -18.55 8.35
CA ASN A 270 8.98 -17.53 8.66
C ASN A 270 7.97 -17.36 7.52
N ARG A 271 8.42 -17.32 6.26
CA ARG A 271 7.54 -17.22 5.09
C ARG A 271 6.62 -18.44 4.96
N ALA A 272 7.18 -19.63 5.13
CA ALA A 272 6.41 -20.87 5.07
C ALA A 272 5.33 -20.91 6.16
N ALA A 273 5.69 -20.65 7.42
CA ALA A 273 4.75 -20.61 8.54
C ALA A 273 3.68 -19.53 8.35
N SER A 274 4.09 -18.32 7.93
CA SER A 274 3.16 -17.21 7.68
C SER A 274 2.13 -17.55 6.60
N ARG A 275 2.57 -18.22 5.55
CA ARG A 275 1.66 -18.63 4.47
C ARG A 275 0.71 -19.73 4.91
N MET A 276 1.21 -20.73 5.61
CA MET A 276 0.36 -21.80 6.17
C MET A 276 -0.70 -21.22 7.12
N ASP A 277 -0.32 -20.28 8.01
CA ASP A 277 -1.27 -19.58 8.89
C ASP A 277 -2.32 -18.79 8.08
N SER A 278 -1.87 -18.01 7.09
CA SER A 278 -2.77 -17.16 6.26
C SER A 278 -3.76 -17.95 5.40
N LYS A 279 -3.54 -19.25 5.20
CA LYS A 279 -4.35 -20.16 4.37
C LYS A 279 -5.06 -21.21 5.20
N ASP A 280 -5.10 -21.04 6.52
CA ASP A 280 -5.71 -21.98 7.46
C ASP A 280 -5.14 -23.41 7.38
N CYS A 281 -3.85 -23.55 6.99
CA CYS A 281 -3.11 -24.82 6.94
C CYS A 281 -2.40 -25.16 8.26
N SER A 282 -2.63 -24.40 9.30
CA SER A 282 -1.95 -24.50 10.59
C SER A 282 -2.37 -25.71 11.46
N ASP A 283 -3.25 -26.57 10.94
CA ASP A 283 -3.58 -27.86 11.56
C ASP A 283 -2.63 -29.00 11.13
N ASP A 284 -1.85 -28.82 10.05
CA ASP A 284 -0.88 -29.80 9.60
C ASP A 284 0.34 -29.83 10.53
N PRO A 285 0.86 -31.03 10.88
CA PRO A 285 2.08 -31.17 11.71
C PRO A 285 3.28 -30.39 11.20
N LEU A 286 3.39 -30.16 9.89
CA LEU A 286 4.45 -29.35 9.28
C LEU A 286 4.48 -27.93 9.84
N PHE A 287 3.28 -27.35 10.12
CA PHE A 287 3.23 -26.01 10.70
C PHE A 287 3.90 -25.95 12.08
N VAL A 288 3.64 -26.95 12.92
CA VAL A 288 4.27 -27.06 14.25
C VAL A 288 5.80 -27.14 14.10
N GLU A 289 6.29 -28.01 13.21
CA GLU A 289 7.71 -28.19 12.93
C GLU A 289 8.38 -26.90 12.43
N LEU A 290 7.75 -26.21 11.48
CA LEU A 290 8.25 -24.91 10.98
C LEU A 290 8.35 -23.86 12.08
N VAL A 291 7.34 -23.77 12.94
CA VAL A 291 7.28 -22.79 14.04
C VAL A 291 8.33 -23.08 15.11
N GLU A 292 8.49 -24.36 15.51
CA GLU A 292 9.49 -24.79 16.49
C GLU A 292 10.94 -24.53 15.98
N LEU A 293 11.22 -24.91 14.73
CA LEU A 293 12.51 -24.61 14.10
C LEU A 293 12.78 -23.11 14.03
N LEU A 294 11.79 -22.33 13.58
CA LEU A 294 11.90 -20.89 13.48
C LEU A 294 12.20 -20.24 14.85
N HIS A 295 11.44 -20.62 15.88
CA HIS A 295 11.59 -20.01 17.21
C HIS A 295 12.93 -20.39 17.86
N ASN A 296 13.36 -21.65 17.69
CA ASN A 296 14.65 -22.12 18.22
C ASN A 296 15.85 -21.44 17.55
N LEU A 297 15.76 -21.15 16.25
CA LEU A 297 16.82 -20.47 15.50
C LEU A 297 16.86 -18.97 15.75
N ASN A 298 15.70 -18.35 15.78
CA ASN A 298 15.57 -16.89 15.85
C ASN A 298 14.24 -16.51 16.49
N PRO A 299 14.15 -16.45 17.84
CA PRO A 299 12.98 -15.95 18.51
C PRO A 299 12.59 -14.57 17.96
N SER A 300 11.37 -14.46 17.47
CA SER A 300 10.88 -13.26 16.79
C SER A 300 9.40 -13.02 17.08
N ALA A 301 8.93 -11.82 16.78
CA ALA A 301 7.52 -11.46 16.91
C ALA A 301 6.59 -12.47 16.20
N ASN A 302 6.96 -12.91 15.02
CA ASN A 302 6.15 -13.89 14.28
C ASN A 302 6.21 -15.29 14.90
N SER A 303 7.40 -15.78 15.28
CA SER A 303 7.52 -17.11 15.90
C SER A 303 6.78 -17.19 17.24
N ALA A 304 6.86 -16.15 18.07
CA ALA A 304 6.09 -16.05 19.31
C ALA A 304 4.58 -16.01 19.01
N TYR A 305 4.12 -15.23 18.02
CA TYR A 305 2.71 -15.24 17.61
C TYR A 305 2.22 -16.64 17.22
N TYR A 306 3.00 -17.38 16.44
CA TYR A 306 2.62 -18.75 16.02
C TYR A 306 2.61 -19.74 17.18
N LEU A 307 3.55 -19.62 18.14
CA LEU A 307 3.49 -20.41 19.38
C LEU A 307 2.24 -20.09 20.20
N GLY A 308 1.84 -18.82 20.25
CA GLY A 308 0.57 -18.41 20.83
C GLY A 308 -0.62 -19.08 20.17
N LEU A 309 -0.65 -19.13 18.83
CA LEU A 309 -1.69 -19.86 18.07
C LEU A 309 -1.73 -21.36 18.38
N LEU A 310 -0.56 -22.01 18.44
CA LEU A 310 -0.46 -23.44 18.73
C LEU A 310 -0.94 -23.76 20.14
N ASN A 311 -0.59 -22.93 21.13
CA ASN A 311 -1.05 -23.09 22.51
C ASN A 311 -2.56 -22.82 22.66
N ASP A 312 -3.10 -21.81 21.97
CA ASP A 312 -4.54 -21.54 21.98
C ASP A 312 -5.35 -22.71 21.38
N LYS A 313 -4.85 -23.33 20.31
CA LYS A 313 -5.47 -24.55 19.74
C LYS A 313 -5.45 -25.76 20.69
N LYS A 314 -4.38 -25.87 21.51
CA LYS A 314 -4.26 -26.91 22.54
C LYS A 314 -5.10 -26.61 23.79
N GLY A 315 -5.71 -25.43 23.90
CA GLY A 315 -6.46 -24.96 25.06
C GLY A 315 -5.60 -24.41 26.19
N ASN A 316 -4.30 -24.23 25.98
CA ASN A 316 -3.34 -23.68 26.94
C ASN A 316 -3.43 -22.14 26.91
N ASN A 317 -4.52 -21.60 27.50
CA ASN A 317 -4.86 -20.18 27.34
C ASN A 317 -3.85 -19.21 27.98
N GLU A 318 -3.19 -19.59 29.07
CA GLU A 318 -2.21 -18.75 29.75
C GLU A 318 -0.91 -18.65 28.96
N GLU A 319 -0.40 -19.77 28.47
CA GLU A 319 0.77 -19.84 27.62
C GLU A 319 0.53 -19.12 26.28
N ALA A 320 -0.68 -19.30 25.71
CA ALA A 320 -1.05 -18.59 24.49
C ALA A 320 -1.00 -17.06 24.67
N LEU A 321 -1.53 -16.54 25.81
CA LEU A 321 -1.48 -15.11 26.12
C LEU A 321 -0.04 -14.63 26.34
N SER A 322 0.79 -15.45 27.04
CA SER A 322 2.20 -15.13 27.24
C SER A 322 2.93 -14.95 25.90
N PHE A 323 2.79 -15.90 25.00
CA PHE A 323 3.41 -15.81 23.67
C PHE A 323 2.83 -14.68 22.79
N TYR A 324 1.53 -14.37 22.90
CA TYR A 324 0.96 -13.21 22.19
C TYR A 324 1.54 -11.89 22.69
N ASN A 325 1.74 -11.74 24.01
CA ASN A 325 2.36 -10.54 24.57
C ASN A 325 3.85 -10.47 24.19
N GLU A 326 4.59 -11.57 24.27
CA GLU A 326 5.97 -11.65 23.82
C GLU A 326 6.10 -11.23 22.34
N SER A 327 5.17 -11.67 21.48
CA SER A 327 5.14 -11.28 20.09
C SER A 327 5.05 -9.75 19.89
N ILE A 328 4.24 -9.07 20.70
CA ILE A 328 4.11 -7.61 20.64
C ILE A 328 5.38 -6.93 21.20
N GLU A 329 5.98 -7.48 22.25
CA GLU A 329 7.19 -6.94 22.86
C GLU A 329 8.41 -7.06 21.96
N LEU A 330 8.59 -8.20 21.29
CA LEU A 330 9.70 -8.47 20.38
C LEU A 330 9.65 -7.63 19.09
N GLU A 331 8.49 -7.09 18.72
CA GLU A 331 8.40 -6.23 17.53
C GLU A 331 8.80 -4.78 17.90
N SER A 332 9.62 -4.15 17.08
CA SER A 332 10.06 -2.76 17.30
C SER A 332 9.23 -1.74 16.49
N ASP A 333 8.65 -2.15 15.37
CA ASP A 333 7.87 -1.29 14.49
C ASP A 333 6.40 -1.21 14.92
N ASN A 334 5.93 0.01 15.21
CA ASN A 334 4.56 0.23 15.69
C ASN A 334 3.48 -0.26 14.72
N ILE A 335 3.69 -0.13 13.41
CA ILE A 335 2.71 -0.62 12.42
C ILE A 335 2.62 -2.15 12.46
N LYS A 336 3.76 -2.83 12.63
CA LYS A 336 3.80 -4.28 12.78
C LYS A 336 3.21 -4.70 14.13
N LYS A 337 3.52 -4.00 15.25
CA LYS A 337 2.84 -4.21 16.54
C LYS A 337 1.32 -4.11 16.41
N ALA A 338 0.83 -3.08 15.73
CA ALA A 338 -0.59 -2.92 15.47
C ALA A 338 -1.19 -4.09 14.68
N ARG A 339 -0.48 -4.59 13.67
CA ARG A 339 -0.92 -5.76 12.88
C ARG A 339 -1.00 -7.02 13.73
N ILE A 340 -0.01 -7.29 14.57
CA ILE A 340 0.01 -8.43 15.48
C ILE A 340 -1.16 -8.32 16.46
N SER A 341 -1.31 -7.19 17.15
CA SER A 341 -2.42 -6.94 18.07
C SER A 341 -3.77 -7.12 17.41
N TYR A 342 -3.95 -6.64 16.17
CA TYR A 342 -5.18 -6.83 15.41
C TYR A 342 -5.45 -8.29 15.04
N LYS A 343 -4.41 -9.07 14.68
CA LYS A 343 -4.55 -10.53 14.44
C LYS A 343 -5.03 -11.24 15.69
N ILE A 344 -4.43 -10.95 16.85
CA ILE A 344 -4.83 -11.48 18.15
C ILE A 344 -6.27 -11.08 18.48
N ALA A 345 -6.64 -9.81 18.29
CA ALA A 345 -8.02 -9.34 18.48
C ALA A 345 -9.03 -10.13 17.64
N THR A 346 -8.69 -10.40 16.38
CA THR A 346 -9.54 -11.16 15.47
C THR A 346 -9.70 -12.61 15.93
N LYS A 347 -8.64 -13.22 16.44
CA LYS A 347 -8.67 -14.56 17.01
C LYS A 347 -9.65 -14.63 18.19
N PHE A 348 -9.53 -13.70 19.17
CA PHE A 348 -10.45 -13.62 20.30
C PHE A 348 -11.90 -13.32 19.91
N LYS A 349 -12.13 -12.54 18.84
CA LYS A 349 -13.47 -12.36 18.28
C LYS A 349 -14.06 -13.69 17.82
N ASN A 350 -13.29 -14.51 17.09
CA ASN A 350 -13.74 -15.78 16.53
C ASN A 350 -14.08 -16.81 17.63
N THR A 351 -13.38 -16.76 18.76
CA THR A 351 -13.66 -17.57 19.96
C THR A 351 -14.67 -16.92 20.92
N ARG A 352 -15.33 -15.82 20.51
CA ARG A 352 -16.33 -15.06 21.29
C ARG A 352 -15.81 -14.46 22.61
N GLN A 353 -14.51 -14.33 22.77
CA GLN A 353 -13.88 -13.64 23.90
C GLN A 353 -13.83 -12.11 23.63
N TYR A 354 -15.00 -11.49 23.61
CA TYR A 354 -15.17 -10.11 23.11
C TYR A 354 -14.42 -9.05 23.93
N SER A 355 -14.28 -9.23 25.24
CA SER A 355 -13.50 -8.33 26.10
C SER A 355 -12.02 -8.29 25.67
N LYS A 356 -11.40 -9.48 25.57
CA LYS A 356 -10.01 -9.61 25.09
C LYS A 356 -9.85 -9.11 23.64
N SER A 357 -10.81 -9.43 22.78
CA SER A 357 -10.81 -8.93 21.39
C SER A 357 -10.78 -7.40 21.34
N ARG A 358 -11.59 -6.72 22.16
CA ARG A 358 -11.56 -5.23 22.24
C ARG A 358 -10.25 -4.73 22.80
N GLU A 359 -9.71 -5.35 23.84
CA GLU A 359 -8.43 -4.97 24.45
C GLU A 359 -7.30 -4.96 23.41
N TYR A 360 -7.10 -6.06 22.70
CA TYR A 360 -6.07 -6.13 21.64
C TYR A 360 -6.40 -5.25 20.43
N ALA A 361 -7.67 -5.01 20.11
CA ALA A 361 -8.04 -4.06 19.08
C ALA A 361 -7.72 -2.61 19.48
N ARG A 362 -7.88 -2.25 20.77
CA ARG A 362 -7.45 -0.93 21.31
C ARG A 362 -5.92 -0.84 21.30
N ALA A 363 -5.21 -1.86 21.76
CA ALA A 363 -3.74 -1.90 21.70
C ALA A 363 -3.25 -1.69 20.24
N ALA A 364 -3.92 -2.27 19.25
CA ALA A 364 -3.61 -2.01 17.83
C ALA A 364 -3.78 -0.53 17.48
N LEU A 365 -4.79 0.15 18.01
CA LEU A 365 -5.05 1.57 17.75
C LEU A 365 -4.08 2.49 18.50
N ASP A 366 -3.56 2.08 19.66
CA ASP A 366 -2.52 2.83 20.39
C ASP A 366 -1.22 2.85 19.58
N PHE A 367 -0.89 1.77 18.88
CA PHE A 367 0.26 1.71 17.99
C PHE A 367 -0.01 2.39 16.63
N GLN A 368 -1.20 2.20 16.06
CA GLN A 368 -1.59 2.74 14.73
C GLN A 368 -3.00 3.34 14.76
N PRO A 369 -3.16 4.63 15.12
CA PRO A 369 -4.45 5.32 15.15
C PRO A 369 -5.20 5.33 13.80
N SER A 370 -4.50 5.21 12.68
CA SER A 370 -5.09 5.14 11.33
C SER A 370 -5.66 3.76 10.97
N MET A 371 -5.53 2.74 11.81
CA MET A 371 -6.02 1.39 11.51
C MET A 371 -7.55 1.30 11.59
N GLY A 372 -8.25 1.77 10.57
CA GLY A 372 -9.73 1.80 10.53
C GLY A 372 -10.37 0.43 10.73
N ARG A 373 -9.73 -0.66 10.28
CA ARG A 373 -10.23 -2.03 10.49
C ARG A 373 -10.33 -2.42 11.97
N ALA A 374 -9.49 -1.88 12.86
CA ALA A 374 -9.58 -2.14 14.29
C ALA A 374 -10.80 -1.44 14.91
N TYR A 375 -11.12 -0.21 14.50
CA TYR A 375 -12.37 0.45 14.86
C TYR A 375 -13.60 -0.33 14.36
N LEU A 376 -13.59 -0.83 13.11
CA LEU A 376 -14.68 -1.66 12.59
C LEU A 376 -14.82 -2.97 13.35
N LEU A 377 -13.71 -3.59 13.79
CA LEU A 377 -13.76 -4.76 14.64
C LEU A 377 -14.49 -4.44 15.94
N ILE A 378 -14.11 -3.38 16.66
CA ILE A 378 -14.76 -2.95 17.91
C ILE A 378 -16.25 -2.62 17.66
N SER A 379 -16.56 -1.92 16.59
CA SER A 379 -17.93 -1.63 16.16
C SER A 379 -18.77 -2.91 16.04
N ASN A 380 -18.23 -3.92 15.36
CA ASN A 380 -18.89 -5.21 15.18
C ASN A 380 -19.05 -5.99 16.50
N LEU A 381 -18.06 -5.92 17.41
CA LEU A 381 -18.15 -6.54 18.73
C LEU A 381 -19.32 -5.95 19.54
N TYR A 382 -19.46 -4.62 19.54
CA TYR A 382 -20.59 -3.95 20.22
C TYR A 382 -21.92 -4.37 19.60
N ALA A 383 -22.05 -4.27 18.28
CA ALA A 383 -23.28 -4.64 17.58
C ALA A 383 -23.71 -6.10 17.82
N SER A 384 -22.72 -7.02 17.85
CA SER A 384 -22.98 -8.44 18.13
C SER A 384 -23.42 -8.70 19.58
N SER A 385 -23.17 -7.76 20.48
CA SER A 385 -23.51 -7.88 21.92
C SER A 385 -24.80 -7.15 22.30
N ALA A 386 -25.48 -6.50 21.37
CA ALA A 386 -26.65 -5.68 21.66
C ALA A 386 -27.73 -6.40 22.45
N ASN A 387 -28.03 -7.65 22.11
CA ASN A 387 -29.05 -8.44 22.80
C ASN A 387 -28.68 -8.83 24.24
N ASN A 388 -27.38 -8.84 24.56
CA ASN A 388 -26.87 -9.28 25.87
C ASN A 388 -26.46 -8.12 26.78
N CYS A 389 -26.48 -6.88 26.26
CA CYS A 389 -25.93 -5.73 26.96
C CYS A 389 -26.95 -4.67 27.39
N GLY A 390 -28.22 -4.83 27.04
CA GLY A 390 -29.30 -3.97 27.46
C GLY A 390 -30.31 -4.68 28.34
N THR A 391 -30.94 -3.97 29.28
CA THR A 391 -32.00 -4.50 30.14
C THR A 391 -33.38 -4.39 29.49
N SER A 392 -33.66 -3.29 28.81
CA SER A 392 -34.85 -3.07 28.01
C SER A 392 -34.58 -3.24 26.51
N GLN A 393 -35.64 -3.30 25.71
CA GLN A 393 -35.50 -3.31 24.25
C GLN A 393 -34.86 -2.01 23.75
N PHE A 394 -35.16 -0.88 24.38
CA PHE A 394 -34.53 0.41 24.09
C PHE A 394 -33.02 0.35 24.37
N ASP A 395 -32.59 -0.16 25.54
CA ASP A 395 -31.19 -0.26 25.91
C ASP A 395 -30.42 -1.17 24.95
N LYS A 396 -31.00 -2.32 24.56
CA LYS A 396 -30.42 -3.23 23.57
C LYS A 396 -30.15 -2.52 22.25
N ARG A 397 -31.11 -1.70 21.80
CA ARG A 397 -30.94 -0.91 20.58
C ARG A 397 -29.97 0.26 20.76
N ALA A 398 -29.86 0.84 21.97
CA ALA A 398 -28.92 1.92 22.26
C ALA A 398 -27.44 1.52 22.10
N VAL A 399 -27.10 0.22 22.21
CA VAL A 399 -25.76 -0.32 21.92
C VAL A 399 -25.30 0.01 20.49
N TYR A 400 -26.25 0.10 19.55
CA TYR A 400 -25.92 0.42 18.17
C TYR A 400 -25.37 1.85 17.97
N TRP A 401 -25.67 2.81 18.87
CA TRP A 401 -25.01 4.11 18.85
C TRP A 401 -23.50 4.01 19.11
N LEU A 402 -23.07 3.16 20.07
CA LEU A 402 -21.65 2.90 20.29
C LEU A 402 -21.01 2.23 19.06
N ALA A 403 -21.68 1.24 18.48
CA ALA A 403 -21.21 0.57 17.28
C ALA A 403 -21.07 1.55 16.10
N ALA A 404 -22.05 2.37 15.86
CA ALA A 404 -22.02 3.37 14.78
C ALA A 404 -20.90 4.41 14.99
N LYS A 405 -20.69 4.87 16.24
CA LYS A 405 -19.61 5.81 16.60
C LYS A 405 -18.24 5.25 16.20
N GLU A 406 -17.95 3.99 16.54
CA GLU A 406 -16.68 3.36 16.15
C GLU A 406 -16.57 3.21 14.63
N ALA A 407 -17.64 2.84 13.93
CA ALA A 407 -17.63 2.77 12.46
C ALA A 407 -17.43 4.15 11.80
N ARG A 408 -18.01 5.23 12.34
CA ARG A 408 -17.74 6.60 11.88
C ARG A 408 -16.28 6.99 12.10
N LYS A 409 -15.68 6.61 13.24
CA LYS A 409 -14.25 6.84 13.50
C LYS A 409 -13.40 6.10 12.49
N ALA A 410 -13.71 4.83 12.18
CA ALA A 410 -13.04 4.07 11.13
C ALA A 410 -13.03 4.81 9.79
N ALA A 411 -14.19 5.35 9.38
CA ALA A 411 -14.34 6.10 8.13
C ALA A 411 -13.51 7.40 8.10
N SER A 412 -13.30 8.02 9.26
CA SER A 412 -12.56 9.29 9.37
C SER A 412 -11.06 9.12 9.30
N VAL A 413 -10.53 7.98 9.79
CA VAL A 413 -9.09 7.75 9.92
C VAL A 413 -8.50 6.93 8.77
N ASP A 414 -9.32 6.09 8.12
CA ASP A 414 -8.85 5.17 7.07
C ASP A 414 -9.64 5.36 5.76
N PRO A 415 -9.08 6.11 4.80
CA PRO A 415 -9.71 6.31 3.50
C PRO A 415 -9.94 5.01 2.71
N SER A 416 -9.11 3.97 2.93
CA SER A 416 -9.18 2.71 2.17
C SER A 416 -10.48 1.94 2.41
N ILE A 417 -11.05 2.07 3.61
CA ILE A 417 -12.29 1.39 4.02
C ILE A 417 -13.46 2.35 4.24
N ARG A 418 -13.28 3.65 3.95
CA ARG A 418 -14.30 4.69 4.24
C ARG A 418 -15.69 4.30 3.78
N ARG A 419 -15.82 3.82 2.53
CA ARG A 419 -17.14 3.44 1.97
C ARG A 419 -17.81 2.32 2.79
N THR A 420 -17.05 1.30 3.16
CA THR A 420 -17.53 0.19 3.98
C THR A 420 -17.90 0.66 5.38
N ALA A 421 -17.03 1.47 5.99
CA ALA A 421 -17.22 1.97 7.35
C ALA A 421 -18.44 2.89 7.46
N VAL A 422 -18.67 3.78 6.48
CA VAL A 422 -19.88 4.64 6.41
C VAL A 422 -21.15 3.78 6.30
N LYS A 423 -21.19 2.81 5.38
CA LYS A 423 -22.34 1.91 5.25
C LYS A 423 -22.62 1.11 6.52
N THR A 424 -21.56 0.66 7.20
CA THR A 424 -21.67 -0.05 8.49
C THR A 424 -22.27 0.87 9.56
N ALA A 425 -21.80 2.11 9.66
CA ALA A 425 -22.33 3.10 10.60
C ALA A 425 -23.82 3.37 10.34
N GLU A 426 -24.21 3.65 9.09
CA GLU A 426 -25.58 3.87 8.68
C GLU A 426 -26.50 2.67 8.99
N SER A 427 -26.01 1.45 8.76
CA SER A 427 -26.73 0.23 9.12
C SER A 427 -26.99 0.11 10.62
N TYR A 428 -26.03 0.53 11.46
CA TYR A 428 -26.19 0.49 12.91
C TYR A 428 -27.04 1.65 13.42
N GLU A 429 -26.90 2.86 12.85
CA GLU A 429 -27.76 4.00 13.14
C GLU A 429 -29.24 3.67 12.87
N GLY A 430 -29.52 2.95 11.76
CA GLY A 430 -30.88 2.49 11.43
C GLY A 430 -31.45 1.43 12.40
N ARG A 431 -30.60 0.76 13.19
CA ARG A 431 -31.03 -0.19 14.24
C ARG A 431 -31.13 0.45 15.63
N ALA A 432 -30.50 1.58 15.83
CA ALA A 432 -30.55 2.33 17.09
C ALA A 432 -31.97 2.87 17.37
N PRO A 433 -32.28 3.29 18.60
CA PRO A 433 -33.56 3.93 18.90
C PRO A 433 -33.79 5.17 18.03
N THR A 434 -35.00 5.29 17.49
CA THR A 434 -35.44 6.43 16.67
C THR A 434 -35.82 7.62 17.54
N LYS A 435 -36.02 8.80 16.94
CA LYS A 435 -36.55 9.96 17.66
C LYS A 435 -37.90 9.67 18.31
N THR A 436 -38.76 8.89 17.65
CA THR A 436 -40.02 8.44 18.21
C THR A 436 -39.83 7.56 19.43
N ASP A 437 -38.91 6.59 19.37
CA ASP A 437 -38.58 5.72 20.52
C ASP A 437 -38.08 6.57 21.70
N ILE A 438 -37.18 7.54 21.45
CA ILE A 438 -36.64 8.44 22.47
C ILE A 438 -37.75 9.28 23.12
N PHE A 439 -38.67 9.82 22.31
CA PHE A 439 -39.81 10.60 22.78
C PHE A 439 -40.76 9.75 23.65
N THR A 440 -41.13 8.57 23.17
CA THR A 440 -42.04 7.64 23.86
C THR A 440 -41.51 7.22 25.22
N GLU A 441 -40.20 6.92 25.31
CA GLU A 441 -39.54 6.52 26.55
C GLU A 441 -39.14 7.68 27.46
N GLY A 442 -39.24 8.93 26.99
CA GLY A 442 -38.86 10.13 27.75
C GLY A 442 -37.39 10.13 28.17
N ASN A 443 -36.51 9.58 27.32
CA ASN A 443 -35.12 9.32 27.64
C ASN A 443 -34.15 10.34 27.02
N ALA A 444 -34.57 11.36 26.33
CA ALA A 444 -33.71 12.38 25.73
C ALA A 444 -32.72 12.96 26.73
N GLY A 445 -31.46 12.98 26.39
CA GLY A 445 -30.36 13.47 27.25
C GLY A 445 -29.95 12.57 28.42
N LYS A 446 -30.69 11.49 28.70
CA LYS A 446 -30.33 10.54 29.76
C LYS A 446 -29.13 9.68 29.36
N VAL A 447 -28.39 9.20 30.37
CA VAL A 447 -27.23 8.31 30.19
C VAL A 447 -27.66 6.87 30.41
N ILE A 448 -27.40 6.01 29.43
CA ILE A 448 -27.59 4.57 29.52
C ILE A 448 -26.25 3.92 29.73
N SER A 449 -26.09 3.13 30.79
CA SER A 449 -24.86 2.41 31.15
C SER A 449 -25.02 0.92 30.85
N PHE A 450 -24.12 0.37 30.04
CA PHE A 450 -24.13 -1.06 29.68
C PHE A 450 -23.30 -1.86 30.70
N LYS A 451 -23.95 -2.59 31.60
CA LYS A 451 -23.32 -3.39 32.67
C LYS A 451 -22.77 -4.75 32.21
N CYS A 452 -22.66 -4.97 30.91
CA CYS A 452 -22.02 -6.17 30.33
C CYS A 452 -20.52 -5.94 30.15
N TRP A 453 -19.85 -6.84 29.42
CA TRP A 453 -18.42 -6.73 29.08
C TRP A 453 -18.05 -5.39 28.39
N ILE A 454 -19.01 -4.69 27.78
CA ILE A 454 -18.79 -3.38 27.16
C ILE A 454 -18.36 -2.34 28.19
N GLY A 455 -19.05 -2.29 29.34
CA GLY A 455 -18.68 -1.39 30.46
C GLY A 455 -18.65 0.09 30.12
N LEU A 456 -19.39 0.50 29.08
CA LEU A 456 -19.46 1.89 28.61
C LEU A 456 -20.87 2.45 28.77
N SER A 457 -20.98 3.76 28.63
CA SER A 457 -22.26 4.47 28.62
C SER A 457 -22.47 5.24 27.33
N VAL A 458 -23.71 5.51 26.99
CA VAL A 458 -24.10 6.38 25.87
C VAL A 458 -25.12 7.41 26.36
N THR A 459 -24.94 8.65 25.93
CA THR A 459 -25.98 9.68 26.12
C THR A 459 -27.00 9.56 24.99
N VAL A 460 -28.26 9.43 25.36
CA VAL A 460 -29.37 9.41 24.41
C VAL A 460 -29.41 10.76 23.68
N PRO A 461 -29.47 10.77 22.34
CA PRO A 461 -29.55 12.01 21.58
C PRO A 461 -30.74 12.91 22.01
N ALA A 462 -30.58 14.22 21.88
CA ALA A 462 -31.67 15.15 22.00
C ALA A 462 -32.68 14.94 20.85
N LEU A 463 -33.92 15.34 21.07
CA LEU A 463 -35.02 15.23 20.09
C LEU A 463 -34.88 16.23 18.91
#